data_245f305a18d8e0fc301ee6f5801359e1
#
_entry.id   245f305a18d8e0fc301ee6f5801359e1
#
_cell.length_a   1.000
_cell.length_b   1.000
_cell.length_c   1.000
_cell.angle_alpha   90.00
_cell.angle_beta   90.00
_cell.angle_gamma   90.00
#
_symmetry.space_group_name_H-M   'P 1'
#
loop_
_entity.id
_entity.type
_entity.pdbx_description
1 polymer ?
#
loop_
_entity_poly.entity_id
_entity_poly.type
_entity_poly.pdbx_seq_one_letter_code
_entity_poly.pdbx_strand_id
1 'polypeptide(L)'
;MDDTFLLSNIVPQDLDNNGDFWNRTEMYCRDLTKKFSDVRVISGPLWLPLDDDDKITMDNANGIIQQPKMLSNGRPCKPHKTVSYPVIGKNEVAVPTHLYKVVMAEDQSLEKPILSAFIVPNQPISKDKTLIDFQVPLSYLESKVGLRFHSRLDRDSVNDLCSIDGCSLMRYRDFQAFFIHRGIKNARNKNELERYWRQAKRYDLSSEDEIKKVYESRYAELQENTSNAESH
;
A
#
# COMPACT_ATOMS: atom_id res chain seq x y z
N MET A 1 -6.63 -0.57 -19.87
CA MET A 1 -7.12 -0.14 -18.53
C MET A 1 -8.19 -1.08 -17.97
N ASP A 2 -8.83 -1.85 -18.81
CA ASP A 2 -9.95 -2.73 -18.41
C ASP A 2 -9.50 -3.95 -17.59
N ASP A 3 -8.28 -4.45 -17.80
CA ASP A 3 -7.73 -5.61 -17.07
C ASP A 3 -7.56 -5.36 -15.56
N THR A 4 -7.46 -4.09 -15.14
CA THR A 4 -7.33 -3.71 -13.72
C THR A 4 -8.60 -4.03 -12.93
N PHE A 5 -9.77 -4.11 -13.59
CA PHE A 5 -11.07 -4.37 -12.97
C PHE A 5 -11.51 -5.83 -13.05
N LEU A 6 -10.69 -6.71 -13.63
CA LEU A 6 -10.97 -8.14 -13.63
C LEU A 6 -10.89 -8.70 -12.21
N LEU A 7 -11.85 -9.50 -11.79
CA LEU A 7 -11.87 -10.14 -10.47
C LEU A 7 -10.64 -11.02 -10.21
N SER A 8 -10.02 -11.56 -11.25
CA SER A 8 -8.75 -12.30 -11.17
C SER A 8 -7.55 -11.41 -10.82
N ASN A 9 -7.70 -10.08 -10.90
CA ASN A 9 -6.66 -9.09 -10.60
C ASN A 9 -7.01 -8.21 -9.40
N ILE A 10 -8.00 -8.61 -8.60
CA ILE A 10 -8.48 -7.89 -7.42
C ILE A 10 -8.44 -8.82 -6.22
N VAL A 11 -8.02 -8.30 -5.08
CA VAL A 11 -8.07 -9.01 -3.80
C VAL A 11 -8.77 -8.16 -2.75
N PRO A 12 -9.48 -8.78 -1.77
CA PRO A 12 -10.03 -8.04 -0.65
C PRO A 12 -8.93 -7.37 0.16
N GLN A 13 -9.13 -6.10 0.46
CA GLN A 13 -8.17 -5.28 1.20
C GLN A 13 -8.86 -4.52 2.33
N ASP A 14 -8.17 -4.34 3.45
CA ASP A 14 -8.59 -3.44 4.52
C ASP A 14 -8.71 -2.01 3.98
N LEU A 15 -9.84 -1.33 4.31
CA LEU A 15 -10.15 -0.01 3.75
C LEU A 15 -9.21 1.09 4.26
N ASP A 16 -8.82 1.02 5.53
CA ASP A 16 -7.93 2.03 6.12
C ASP A 16 -6.51 1.89 5.56
N ASN A 17 -6.02 0.64 5.44
CA ASN A 17 -4.74 0.38 4.80
C ASN A 17 -4.76 0.82 3.32
N ASN A 18 -5.77 0.40 2.56
CA ASN A 18 -5.90 0.76 1.15
C ASN A 18 -6.00 2.27 0.94
N GLY A 19 -6.74 2.96 1.80
CA GLY A 19 -6.94 4.41 1.74
C GLY A 19 -5.77 5.25 2.24
N ASP A 20 -4.81 4.68 2.96
CA ASP A 20 -3.69 5.39 3.56
C ASP A 20 -2.34 4.76 3.16
N PHE A 21 -1.82 3.81 3.94
CA PHE A 21 -0.45 3.32 3.82
C PHE A 21 -0.17 2.71 2.45
N TRP A 22 -1.07 1.85 1.97
CA TRP A 22 -0.92 1.21 0.67
C TRP A 22 -0.99 2.24 -0.48
N ASN A 23 -1.93 3.19 -0.41
CA ASN A 23 -2.04 4.26 -1.40
C ASN A 23 -0.77 5.15 -1.42
N ARG A 24 -0.24 5.52 -0.24
CA ARG A 24 1.05 6.27 -0.17
C ARG A 24 2.20 5.46 -0.78
N THR A 25 2.21 4.15 -0.60
CA THR A 25 3.19 3.26 -1.24
C THR A 25 3.03 3.24 -2.76
N GLU A 26 1.80 3.25 -3.26
CA GLU A 26 1.53 3.35 -4.71
C GLU A 26 1.94 4.72 -5.29
N MET A 27 1.69 5.79 -4.54
CA MET A 27 2.17 7.13 -4.92
C MET A 27 3.70 7.18 -4.94
N TYR A 28 4.37 6.57 -3.96
CA TYR A 28 5.82 6.44 -3.93
C TYR A 28 6.34 5.71 -5.20
N CYS A 29 5.75 4.57 -5.56
CA CYS A 29 6.13 3.86 -6.79
C CYS A 29 5.93 4.73 -8.04
N ARG A 30 4.88 5.56 -8.09
CA ARG A 30 4.66 6.51 -9.18
C ARG A 30 5.69 7.64 -9.16
N ASP A 31 6.11 8.10 -8.00
CA ASP A 31 7.14 9.14 -7.90
C ASP A 31 8.53 8.62 -8.32
N LEU A 32 8.81 7.34 -8.13
CA LEU A 32 10.03 6.73 -8.67
C LEU A 32 10.12 6.85 -10.20
N THR A 33 9.01 6.81 -10.94
CA THR A 33 9.04 6.97 -12.41
C THR A 33 9.43 8.38 -12.87
N LYS A 34 9.51 9.33 -11.95
CA LYS A 34 10.05 10.68 -12.23
C LYS A 34 11.56 10.75 -12.04
N LYS A 35 12.13 9.77 -11.31
CA LYS A 35 13.55 9.71 -10.95
C LYS A 35 14.31 8.70 -11.81
N PHE A 36 13.66 7.60 -12.17
CA PHE A 36 14.26 6.48 -12.90
C PHE A 36 13.53 6.22 -14.21
N SER A 37 14.28 5.81 -15.22
CA SER A 37 13.76 5.61 -16.58
C SER A 37 12.86 4.38 -16.73
N ASP A 38 13.09 3.33 -15.94
CA ASP A 38 12.27 2.12 -15.90
C ASP A 38 11.98 1.74 -14.45
N VAL A 39 10.69 1.62 -14.11
CA VAL A 39 10.23 1.19 -12.79
C VAL A 39 9.23 0.06 -12.96
N ARG A 40 9.55 -1.09 -12.40
CA ARG A 40 8.71 -2.30 -12.44
C ARG A 40 8.20 -2.62 -11.05
N VAL A 41 6.89 -2.74 -10.93
CA VAL A 41 6.22 -3.02 -9.66
C VAL A 41 5.40 -4.30 -9.81
N ILE A 42 5.64 -5.25 -8.92
CA ILE A 42 4.85 -6.47 -8.79
C ILE A 42 4.16 -6.44 -7.43
N SER A 43 2.85 -6.62 -7.41
CA SER A 43 2.06 -6.67 -6.17
C SER A 43 1.20 -7.92 -6.15
N GLY A 44 0.91 -8.40 -4.95
CA GLY A 44 0.01 -9.55 -4.79
C GLY A 44 -0.37 -9.81 -3.33
N PRO A 45 -1.30 -10.76 -3.14
CA PRO A 45 -1.73 -11.20 -1.81
C PRO A 45 -0.77 -12.22 -1.21
N LEU A 46 -0.78 -12.30 0.13
CA LEU A 46 -0.01 -13.28 0.86
C LEU A 46 -0.78 -13.72 2.12
N TRP A 47 -0.69 -15.01 2.46
CA TRP A 47 -1.29 -15.57 3.66
C TRP A 47 -0.20 -16.03 4.61
N LEU A 48 0.12 -15.20 5.60
CA LEU A 48 1.09 -15.48 6.65
C LEU A 48 0.40 -15.45 8.01
N PRO A 49 0.96 -16.13 9.03
CA PRO A 49 0.54 -15.90 10.39
C PRO A 49 0.67 -14.41 10.76
N LEU A 50 -0.34 -13.86 11.43
CA LEU A 50 -0.25 -12.57 12.09
C LEU A 50 0.43 -12.82 13.44
N ASP A 51 1.58 -12.21 13.67
CA ASP A 51 2.22 -12.23 14.97
C ASP A 51 1.54 -11.21 15.89
N ASP A 52 1.40 -11.53 17.19
CA ASP A 52 0.71 -10.68 18.18
C ASP A 52 1.31 -9.27 18.33
N ASP A 53 2.52 -9.05 17.82
CA ASP A 53 3.28 -7.79 17.90
C ASP A 53 3.41 -7.01 16.59
N ASP A 54 2.70 -7.37 15.51
CA ASP A 54 2.82 -6.77 14.16
C ASP A 54 4.27 -6.70 13.61
N LYS A 55 5.18 -7.42 14.24
CA LYS A 55 6.58 -7.48 13.82
C LYS A 55 6.78 -8.73 12.97
N ILE A 56 7.03 -8.53 11.68
CA ILE A 56 7.78 -9.53 10.91
C ILE A 56 9.22 -9.45 11.41
N THR A 57 9.48 -9.99 12.61
CA THR A 57 10.85 -10.18 13.03
C THR A 57 11.39 -11.37 12.27
N MET A 58 12.51 -11.17 11.59
CA MET A 58 13.22 -12.22 10.85
C MET A 58 13.52 -13.45 11.70
N ASP A 59 13.56 -13.27 13.02
CA ASP A 59 13.84 -14.31 14.00
C ASP A 59 12.64 -15.24 14.26
N ASN A 60 11.43 -14.85 13.93
CA ASN A 60 10.20 -15.65 14.07
C ASN A 60 9.87 -16.49 12.83
N ALA A 61 10.88 -16.90 12.06
CA ALA A 61 10.74 -18.02 11.11
C ALA A 61 10.32 -19.32 11.84
N ASN A 62 10.36 -19.31 13.15
CA ASN A 62 9.87 -20.36 14.06
C ASN A 62 8.52 -19.93 14.65
N GLY A 63 7.46 -19.96 13.83
CA GLY A 63 6.09 -19.87 14.36
C GLY A 63 5.88 -20.84 15.50
N ILE A 64 4.94 -20.55 16.41
CA ILE A 64 4.62 -21.34 17.61
C ILE A 64 4.77 -22.82 17.31
N ILE A 65 5.82 -23.43 17.83
CA ILE A 65 6.07 -24.85 17.71
C ILE A 65 5.11 -25.51 18.71
N GLN A 66 3.90 -25.86 18.26
CA GLN A 66 3.13 -26.85 18.97
C GLN A 66 3.98 -28.12 19.01
N GLN A 67 4.08 -28.74 20.21
CA GLN A 67 4.82 -29.99 20.36
C GLN A 67 4.44 -30.97 19.25
N PRO A 68 5.42 -31.60 18.58
CA PRO A 68 5.13 -32.45 17.45
C PRO A 68 4.22 -33.61 17.90
N LYS A 69 3.03 -33.70 17.29
CA LYS A 69 2.22 -34.92 17.41
C LYS A 69 3.06 -36.07 16.88
N MET A 70 3.20 -37.12 17.66
CA MET A 70 3.87 -38.34 17.24
C MET A 70 2.95 -39.14 16.31
N LEU A 71 3.47 -39.56 15.18
CA LEU A 71 2.79 -40.53 14.32
C LEU A 71 2.73 -41.89 15.00
N SER A 72 1.79 -42.73 14.60
CA SER A 72 1.63 -44.10 15.12
C SER A 72 2.87 -44.99 14.98
N ASN A 73 3.83 -44.60 14.13
CA ASN A 73 5.11 -45.23 13.90
C ASN A 73 6.28 -44.63 14.74
N GLY A 74 5.97 -43.79 15.75
CA GLY A 74 6.97 -43.16 16.61
C GLY A 74 7.84 -42.08 15.96
N ARG A 75 7.50 -41.62 14.74
CA ARG A 75 8.20 -40.49 14.10
C ARG A 75 7.51 -39.20 14.48
N PRO A 76 8.25 -38.12 14.77
CA PRO A 76 7.65 -36.81 14.99
C PRO A 76 7.01 -36.32 13.69
N CYS A 77 5.74 -35.88 13.77
CA CYS A 77 5.15 -35.08 12.70
C CYS A 77 5.96 -33.80 12.55
N LYS A 78 6.29 -33.42 11.31
CA LYS A 78 6.79 -32.07 11.07
C LYS A 78 5.73 -31.08 11.58
N PRO A 79 6.13 -30.05 12.35
CA PRO A 79 5.19 -29.07 12.83
C PRO A 79 4.48 -28.43 11.64
N HIS A 80 3.15 -28.53 11.63
CA HIS A 80 2.32 -27.86 10.63
C HIS A 80 2.15 -26.40 11.07
N LYS A 81 2.50 -25.46 10.22
CA LYS A 81 2.13 -24.06 10.42
C LYS A 81 0.72 -23.85 9.87
N THR A 82 -0.13 -23.23 10.66
CA THR A 82 -1.50 -22.90 10.26
C THR A 82 -1.62 -21.39 10.09
N VAL A 83 -2.32 -20.97 9.05
CA VAL A 83 -2.66 -19.55 8.82
C VAL A 83 -4.17 -19.45 8.94
N SER A 84 -4.64 -18.53 9.78
CA SER A 84 -6.05 -18.16 9.87
C SER A 84 -6.30 -16.89 9.09
N TYR A 85 -7.38 -16.86 8.31
CA TYR A 85 -7.79 -15.68 7.56
C TYR A 85 -9.31 -15.59 7.48
N PRO A 86 -9.90 -14.39 7.41
CA PRO A 86 -11.33 -14.22 7.22
C PRO A 86 -11.73 -14.54 5.77
N VAL A 87 -13.01 -14.92 5.62
CA VAL A 87 -13.65 -15.03 4.31
C VAL A 87 -14.83 -14.07 4.21
N ILE A 88 -15.11 -13.55 3.03
CA ILE A 88 -16.18 -12.58 2.80
C ILE A 88 -17.16 -13.04 1.71
N GLY A 89 -18.40 -12.60 1.87
CA GLY A 89 -19.48 -12.85 0.92
C GLY A 89 -19.96 -14.31 0.92
N LYS A 90 -21.02 -14.58 0.15
CA LYS A 90 -21.63 -15.91 0.03
C LYS A 90 -20.72 -16.95 -0.65
N ASN A 91 -19.71 -16.49 -1.37
CA ASN A 91 -18.76 -17.35 -2.09
C ASN A 91 -17.48 -17.58 -1.29
N GLU A 92 -17.43 -17.16 -0.01
CA GLU A 92 -16.30 -17.39 0.90
C GLU A 92 -14.94 -16.95 0.32
N VAL A 93 -14.90 -15.75 -0.26
CA VAL A 93 -13.66 -15.21 -0.84
C VAL A 93 -12.65 -14.97 0.28
N ALA A 94 -11.50 -15.63 0.21
CA ALA A 94 -10.43 -15.52 1.19
C ALA A 94 -9.82 -14.10 1.21
N VAL A 95 -9.73 -13.50 2.40
CA VAL A 95 -9.05 -12.21 2.60
C VAL A 95 -7.59 -12.48 2.91
N PRO A 96 -6.64 -11.94 2.15
CA PRO A 96 -5.22 -12.12 2.44
C PRO A 96 -4.86 -11.45 3.76
N THR A 97 -3.96 -12.09 4.53
CA THR A 97 -3.45 -11.52 5.78
C THR A 97 -2.44 -10.41 5.54
N HIS A 98 -1.74 -10.49 4.41
CA HIS A 98 -0.71 -9.53 3.99
C HIS A 98 -0.82 -9.22 2.50
N LEU A 99 -0.22 -8.12 2.12
CA LEU A 99 0.02 -7.74 0.73
C LEU A 99 1.53 -7.61 0.52
N TYR A 100 2.02 -7.97 -0.65
CA TYR A 100 3.42 -7.73 -0.97
C TYR A 100 3.59 -6.79 -2.15
N LYS A 101 4.75 -6.16 -2.19
CA LYS A 101 5.18 -5.33 -3.31
C LYS A 101 6.67 -5.56 -3.55
N VAL A 102 7.03 -5.87 -4.80
CA VAL A 102 8.42 -5.90 -5.28
C VAL A 102 8.59 -4.73 -6.21
N VAL A 103 9.54 -3.87 -5.90
CA VAL A 103 9.82 -2.65 -6.68
C VAL A 103 11.25 -2.75 -7.20
N MET A 104 11.40 -2.69 -8.51
CA MET A 104 12.69 -2.63 -9.20
C MET A 104 12.75 -1.37 -10.03
N ALA A 105 13.89 -0.69 -10.02
CA ALA A 105 14.13 0.46 -10.90
C ALA A 105 15.49 0.34 -11.58
N GLU A 106 15.54 0.83 -12.81
CA GLU A 106 16.72 0.90 -13.66
C GLU A 106 16.84 2.30 -14.25
N ASP A 107 18.06 2.79 -14.34
CA ASP A 107 18.38 4.06 -14.98
C ASP A 107 19.82 4.07 -15.46
N GLN A 108 20.13 4.89 -16.48
CA GLN A 108 21.49 5.04 -17.00
C GLN A 108 22.46 5.64 -15.97
N SER A 109 21.95 6.35 -14.97
CA SER A 109 22.75 6.89 -13.87
C SER A 109 23.13 5.84 -12.81
N LEU A 110 22.51 4.66 -12.86
CA LEU A 110 22.76 3.56 -11.94
C LEU A 110 23.74 2.55 -12.58
N GLU A 111 24.78 2.18 -11.84
CA GLU A 111 25.69 1.10 -12.28
C GLU A 111 24.99 -0.27 -12.31
N LYS A 112 23.98 -0.47 -11.45
CA LYS A 112 23.24 -1.70 -11.27
C LYS A 112 21.77 -1.38 -11.01
N PRO A 113 20.84 -2.28 -11.39
CA PRO A 113 19.44 -2.17 -10.98
C PRO A 113 19.32 -2.07 -9.46
N ILE A 114 18.29 -1.37 -9.01
CA ILE A 114 17.93 -1.28 -7.59
C ILE A 114 16.60 -2.00 -7.36
N LEU A 115 16.50 -2.74 -6.24
CA LEU A 115 15.31 -3.53 -5.94
C LEU A 115 15.08 -3.60 -4.43
N SER A 116 13.82 -3.53 -4.02
CA SER A 116 13.39 -3.90 -2.67
C SER A 116 12.06 -4.64 -2.70
N ALA A 117 11.85 -5.48 -1.70
CA ALA A 117 10.60 -6.21 -1.50
C ALA A 117 10.01 -5.85 -0.14
N PHE A 118 8.69 -5.74 -0.09
CA PHE A 118 7.94 -5.34 1.09
C PHE A 118 6.79 -6.32 1.34
N ILE A 119 6.53 -6.64 2.61
CA ILE A 119 5.35 -7.39 3.05
C ILE A 119 4.63 -6.52 4.08
N VAL A 120 3.42 -6.12 3.77
CA VAL A 120 2.60 -5.22 4.59
C VAL A 120 1.39 -5.98 5.09
N PRO A 121 1.08 -5.98 6.41
CA PRO A 121 -0.15 -6.57 6.93
C PRO A 121 -1.39 -5.93 6.28
N ASN A 122 -2.40 -6.74 5.97
CA ASN A 122 -3.67 -6.28 5.41
C ASN A 122 -4.62 -5.81 6.53
N GLN A 123 -4.20 -4.78 7.25
CA GLN A 123 -4.90 -4.18 8.38
C GLN A 123 -4.51 -2.70 8.50
N PRO A 124 -5.16 -1.89 9.36
CA PRO A 124 -4.76 -0.52 9.60
C PRO A 124 -3.30 -0.43 10.06
N ILE A 125 -2.50 0.40 9.39
CA ILE A 125 -1.09 0.61 9.72
C ILE A 125 -0.92 1.89 10.54
N SER A 126 -0.14 1.81 11.61
CA SER A 126 0.16 2.98 12.43
C SER A 126 0.90 4.06 11.63
N LYS A 127 0.57 5.33 11.89
CA LYS A 127 1.04 6.48 11.10
C LYS A 127 2.53 6.79 11.28
N ASP A 128 3.16 6.25 12.31
CA ASP A 128 4.59 6.31 12.58
C ASP A 128 5.40 5.29 11.78
N LYS A 129 4.73 4.30 11.17
CA LYS A 129 5.38 3.28 10.35
C LYS A 129 5.86 3.83 9.02
N THR A 130 7.03 3.38 8.64
CA THR A 130 7.69 3.69 7.36
C THR A 130 7.65 2.48 6.43
N LEU A 131 7.94 2.67 5.15
CA LEU A 131 8.00 1.54 4.21
C LEU A 131 9.15 0.58 4.55
N ILE A 132 10.24 1.09 5.12
CA ILE A 132 11.40 0.28 5.54
C ILE A 132 11.03 -0.71 6.66
N ASP A 133 10.07 -0.37 7.54
CA ASP A 133 9.60 -1.29 8.59
C ASP A 133 9.02 -2.60 8.02
N PHE A 134 8.63 -2.59 6.76
CA PHE A 134 8.02 -3.72 6.06
C PHE A 134 8.93 -4.33 4.99
N GLN A 135 10.18 -3.84 4.90
CA GLN A 135 11.15 -4.39 3.96
C GLN A 135 11.59 -5.78 4.36
N VAL A 136 11.67 -6.67 3.39
CA VAL A 136 12.12 -8.05 3.57
C VAL A 136 13.11 -8.44 2.48
N PRO A 137 13.99 -9.41 2.71
CA PRO A 137 14.79 -10.00 1.64
C PRO A 137 13.89 -10.58 0.56
N LEU A 138 14.23 -10.34 -0.72
CA LEU A 138 13.48 -10.88 -1.84
C LEU A 138 13.35 -12.40 -1.79
N SER A 139 14.42 -13.11 -1.39
CA SER A 139 14.41 -14.56 -1.23
C SER A 139 13.42 -15.06 -0.18
N TYR A 140 13.23 -14.28 0.90
CA TYR A 140 12.21 -14.58 1.91
C TYR A 140 10.81 -14.48 1.29
N LEU A 141 10.48 -13.37 0.61
CA LEU A 141 9.20 -13.20 -0.07
C LEU A 141 8.97 -14.34 -1.08
N GLU A 142 9.95 -14.64 -1.93
CA GLU A 142 9.88 -15.71 -2.93
C GLU A 142 9.55 -17.06 -2.28
N SER A 143 10.16 -17.36 -1.13
CA SER A 143 9.89 -18.59 -0.38
C SER A 143 8.45 -18.68 0.14
N LYS A 144 7.80 -17.54 0.40
CA LYS A 144 6.42 -17.47 0.90
C LYS A 144 5.38 -17.51 -0.22
N VAL A 145 5.70 -16.85 -1.33
CA VAL A 145 4.80 -16.78 -2.51
C VAL A 145 4.91 -18.04 -3.38
N GLY A 146 6.05 -18.73 -3.34
CA GLY A 146 6.34 -19.86 -4.22
C GLY A 146 6.66 -19.45 -5.67
N LEU A 147 6.96 -18.17 -5.89
CA LEU A 147 7.33 -17.61 -7.19
C LEU A 147 8.74 -17.04 -7.13
N ARG A 148 9.41 -17.00 -8.28
CA ARG A 148 10.69 -16.34 -8.45
C ARG A 148 10.49 -15.07 -9.27
N PHE A 149 10.73 -13.91 -8.66
CA PHE A 149 10.60 -12.62 -9.31
C PHE A 149 11.87 -12.28 -10.10
N HIS A 150 11.70 -11.60 -11.23
CA HIS A 150 12.82 -11.17 -12.07
C HIS A 150 13.87 -12.29 -12.28
N SER A 151 13.43 -13.43 -12.79
CA SER A 151 14.24 -14.66 -12.86
C SER A 151 15.53 -14.53 -13.68
N ARG A 152 15.61 -13.53 -14.57
CA ARG A 152 16.80 -13.23 -15.38
C ARG A 152 17.77 -12.26 -14.71
N LEU A 153 17.38 -11.68 -13.55
CA LEU A 153 18.20 -10.73 -12.81
C LEU A 153 19.30 -11.46 -12.05
N ASP A 154 20.53 -11.03 -12.23
CA ASP A 154 21.64 -11.46 -11.39
C ASP A 154 21.49 -10.86 -9.99
N ARG A 155 21.30 -11.71 -8.98
CA ARG A 155 21.02 -11.32 -7.59
C ARG A 155 22.20 -10.62 -6.92
N ASP A 156 23.42 -10.95 -7.34
CA ASP A 156 24.65 -10.37 -6.81
C ASP A 156 24.93 -8.98 -7.44
N SER A 157 24.21 -8.66 -8.51
CA SER A 157 24.32 -7.41 -9.25
C SER A 157 23.14 -6.46 -9.02
N VAL A 158 22.53 -6.49 -7.83
CA VAL A 158 21.38 -5.62 -7.50
C VAL A 158 21.68 -4.85 -6.21
N ASN A 159 21.44 -3.55 -6.24
CA ASN A 159 21.52 -2.70 -5.05
C ASN A 159 20.15 -2.62 -4.36
N ASP A 160 20.16 -2.30 -3.08
CA ASP A 160 18.93 -2.06 -2.33
C ASP A 160 18.33 -0.70 -2.69
N LEU A 161 17.04 -0.71 -3.12
CA LEU A 161 16.30 0.50 -3.47
C LEU A 161 16.24 1.49 -2.29
N CYS A 162 15.98 1.00 -1.07
CA CYS A 162 15.82 1.86 0.09
C CYS A 162 17.15 2.51 0.52
N SER A 163 18.28 1.84 0.26
CA SER A 163 19.62 2.43 0.49
C SER A 163 19.93 3.56 -0.49
N ILE A 164 19.38 3.53 -1.71
CA ILE A 164 19.62 4.53 -2.75
C ILE A 164 18.59 5.67 -2.70
N ASP A 165 17.29 5.36 -2.61
CA ASP A 165 16.20 6.35 -2.68
C ASP A 165 15.61 6.72 -1.30
N GLY A 166 15.91 5.93 -0.26
CA GLY A 166 15.43 6.16 1.11
C GLY A 166 14.04 5.62 1.42
N CYS A 167 13.30 5.10 0.44
CA CYS A 167 11.94 4.53 0.60
C CYS A 167 10.98 5.39 1.45
N SER A 168 11.08 6.71 1.31
CA SER A 168 10.31 7.66 2.12
C SER A 168 8.94 7.89 1.53
N LEU A 169 7.90 7.48 2.24
CA LEU A 169 6.52 7.76 1.87
C LEU A 169 6.16 9.23 2.17
N MET A 170 5.23 9.78 1.39
CA MET A 170 4.61 11.07 1.70
C MET A 170 4.07 11.04 3.14
N ARG A 171 4.33 12.07 3.93
CA ARG A 171 3.81 12.17 5.30
C ARG A 171 2.28 12.14 5.27
N TYR A 172 1.67 11.51 6.26
CA TYR A 172 0.21 11.35 6.32
C TYR A 172 -0.54 12.68 6.20
N ARG A 173 -0.07 13.73 6.86
CA ARG A 173 -0.68 15.07 6.77
C ARG A 173 -0.64 15.63 5.34
N ASP A 174 0.51 15.54 4.67
CA ASP A 174 0.68 16.04 3.30
C ASP A 174 -0.18 15.24 2.31
N PHE A 175 -0.31 13.95 2.56
CA PHE A 175 -1.19 13.06 1.80
C PHE A 175 -2.67 13.47 1.96
N GLN A 176 -3.13 13.75 3.18
CA GLN A 176 -4.49 14.26 3.40
C GLN A 176 -4.71 15.62 2.73
N ALA A 177 -3.74 16.54 2.87
CA ALA A 177 -3.80 17.84 2.22
C ALA A 177 -3.93 17.74 0.70
N PHE A 178 -3.14 16.84 0.06
CA PHE A 178 -3.20 16.59 -1.38
C PHE A 178 -4.60 16.14 -1.85
N PHE A 179 -5.21 15.17 -1.16
CA PHE A 179 -6.53 14.67 -1.54
C PHE A 179 -7.65 15.67 -1.24
N ILE A 180 -7.57 16.39 -0.13
CA ILE A 180 -8.54 17.43 0.23
C ILE A 180 -8.47 18.57 -0.79
N HIS A 181 -7.28 19.07 -1.10
CA HIS A 181 -7.09 20.10 -2.12
C HIS A 181 -7.68 19.68 -3.47
N ARG A 182 -7.33 18.46 -3.93
CA ARG A 182 -7.86 17.92 -5.18
C ARG A 182 -9.39 17.75 -5.14
N GLY A 183 -9.92 17.29 -4.00
CA GLY A 183 -11.36 17.12 -3.81
C GLY A 183 -12.12 18.44 -3.84
N ILE A 184 -11.61 19.47 -3.17
CA ILE A 184 -12.15 20.83 -3.19
C ILE A 184 -12.16 21.36 -4.64
N LYS A 185 -11.01 21.30 -5.32
CA LYS A 185 -10.85 21.80 -6.68
C LYS A 185 -11.83 21.15 -7.68
N ASN A 186 -12.11 19.86 -7.51
CA ASN A 186 -12.95 19.08 -8.43
C ASN A 186 -14.39 18.89 -7.92
N ALA A 187 -14.81 19.52 -6.83
CA ALA A 187 -16.16 19.42 -6.28
C ALA A 187 -17.19 19.90 -7.31
N ARG A 188 -18.21 19.08 -7.59
CA ARG A 188 -19.22 19.33 -8.63
C ARG A 188 -20.39 20.16 -8.15
N ASN A 189 -20.58 20.20 -6.81
CA ASN A 189 -21.68 20.92 -6.16
C ASN A 189 -21.29 21.34 -4.75
N LYS A 190 -22.11 22.19 -4.14
CA LYS A 190 -21.86 22.71 -2.77
C LYS A 190 -21.76 21.59 -1.73
N ASN A 191 -22.55 20.52 -1.85
CA ASN A 191 -22.52 19.42 -0.88
C ASN A 191 -21.18 18.66 -0.89
N GLU A 192 -20.63 18.42 -2.09
CA GLU A 192 -19.28 17.83 -2.23
C GLU A 192 -18.20 18.75 -1.68
N LEU A 193 -18.29 20.05 -2.01
CA LEU A 193 -17.36 21.07 -1.52
C LEU A 193 -17.35 21.13 0.01
N GLU A 194 -18.51 21.19 0.64
CA GLU A 194 -18.66 21.20 2.10
C GLU A 194 -18.18 19.92 2.77
N ARG A 195 -18.31 18.76 2.09
CA ARG A 195 -17.76 17.49 2.58
C ARG A 195 -16.24 17.57 2.70
N TYR A 196 -15.54 18.04 1.66
CA TYR A 196 -14.07 18.19 1.69
C TYR A 196 -13.62 19.28 2.67
N TRP A 197 -14.40 20.38 2.80
CA TRP A 197 -14.11 21.42 3.78
C TRP A 197 -14.20 20.91 5.22
N ARG A 198 -15.19 20.06 5.53
CA ARG A 198 -15.28 19.38 6.83
C ARG A 198 -14.08 18.45 7.08
N GLN A 199 -13.59 17.77 6.03
CA GLN A 199 -12.35 16.99 6.14
C GLN A 199 -11.15 17.88 6.41
N ALA A 200 -11.02 19.02 5.72
CA ALA A 200 -9.96 20.00 5.98
C ALA A 200 -9.94 20.44 7.44
N LYS A 201 -11.11 20.74 8.01
CA LYS A 201 -11.24 21.08 9.45
C LYS A 201 -10.82 19.93 10.36
N ARG A 202 -11.22 18.70 10.03
CA ARG A 202 -10.89 17.50 10.83
C ARG A 202 -9.38 17.24 10.90
N TYR A 203 -8.65 17.55 9.84
CA TYR A 203 -7.20 17.35 9.75
C TYR A 203 -6.39 18.63 10.07
N ASP A 204 -7.05 19.67 10.55
CA ASP A 204 -6.44 20.98 10.85
C ASP A 204 -5.71 21.60 9.65
N LEU A 205 -6.31 21.45 8.46
CA LEU A 205 -5.80 21.97 7.18
C LEU A 205 -6.59 23.20 6.70
N SER A 206 -7.73 23.52 7.34
CA SER A 206 -8.61 24.62 6.92
C SER A 206 -8.00 26.01 7.13
N SER A 207 -6.96 26.12 7.94
CA SER A 207 -6.19 27.34 8.17
C SER A 207 -5.04 27.54 7.17
N GLU A 208 -4.72 26.53 6.37
CA GLU A 208 -3.66 26.62 5.35
C GLU A 208 -4.13 27.50 4.18
N ASP A 209 -3.34 28.53 3.85
CA ASP A 209 -3.69 29.55 2.84
C ASP A 209 -4.05 28.94 1.48
N GLU A 210 -3.35 27.88 1.07
CA GLU A 210 -3.58 27.19 -0.20
C GLU A 210 -4.93 26.49 -0.22
N ILE A 211 -5.26 25.74 0.84
CA ILE A 211 -6.55 25.03 0.99
C ILE A 211 -7.70 26.01 1.04
N LYS A 212 -7.51 27.11 1.77
CA LYS A 212 -8.52 28.16 1.91
C LYS A 212 -8.79 28.88 0.58
N LYS A 213 -7.74 29.26 -0.15
CA LYS A 213 -7.87 29.91 -1.46
C LYS A 213 -8.60 29.02 -2.47
N VAL A 214 -8.27 27.74 -2.54
CA VAL A 214 -8.93 26.83 -3.49
C VAL A 214 -10.41 26.61 -3.11
N TYR A 215 -10.73 26.58 -1.80
CA TYR A 215 -12.11 26.49 -1.34
C TYR A 215 -12.92 27.74 -1.72
N GLU A 216 -12.43 28.94 -1.44
CA GLU A 216 -13.06 30.20 -1.75
C GLU A 216 -13.31 30.37 -3.27
N SER A 217 -12.28 30.05 -4.07
CA SER A 217 -12.40 30.06 -5.53
C SER A 217 -13.50 29.11 -6.03
N ARG A 218 -13.48 27.87 -5.55
CA ARG A 218 -14.47 26.86 -6.00
C ARG A 218 -15.88 27.17 -5.52
N TYR A 219 -16.01 27.74 -4.31
CA TYR A 219 -17.29 28.18 -3.78
C TYR A 219 -17.93 29.28 -4.66
N ALA A 220 -17.14 30.29 -5.07
CA ALA A 220 -17.60 31.36 -5.95
C ALA A 220 -18.06 30.82 -7.32
N GLU A 221 -17.26 29.95 -7.96
CA GLU A 221 -17.61 29.32 -9.24
C GLU A 221 -18.94 28.55 -9.17
N LEU A 222 -19.16 27.80 -8.08
CA LEU A 222 -20.41 27.03 -7.91
C LEU A 222 -21.61 27.93 -7.60
N GLN A 223 -21.41 29.12 -7.05
CA GLN A 223 -22.47 30.12 -6.86
C GLN A 223 -22.90 30.73 -8.19
N GLU A 224 -21.96 31.17 -9.02
CA GLU A 224 -22.22 31.75 -10.33
C GLU A 224 -22.98 30.80 -11.25
N ASN A 225 -22.56 29.52 -11.25
CA ASN A 225 -23.23 28.49 -12.06
C ASN A 225 -24.69 28.23 -11.63
N THR A 226 -24.99 28.35 -10.32
CA THR A 226 -26.38 28.19 -9.83
C THR A 226 -27.24 29.38 -10.22
N SER A 227 -26.72 30.60 -10.12
CA SER A 227 -27.44 31.81 -10.49
C SER A 227 -27.76 31.89 -12.00
N ASN A 228 -26.84 31.41 -12.85
CA ASN A 228 -27.04 31.36 -14.29
C ASN A 228 -28.08 30.29 -14.73
N ALA A 229 -28.16 29.17 -13.96
CA ALA A 229 -29.15 28.13 -14.22
C ALA A 229 -30.57 28.49 -13.80
N GLU A 230 -30.75 29.43 -12.88
CA GLU A 230 -32.07 29.94 -12.44
C GLU A 230 -32.58 31.11 -13.33
N SER A 231 -31.71 31.61 -14.22
CA SER A 231 -32.03 32.75 -15.11
C SER A 231 -32.49 32.32 -16.51
N HIS A 232 -32.58 31.04 -16.77
CA HIS A 232 -33.05 30.41 -18.01
C HIS A 232 -34.23 29.45 -17.75
#